data_6339f5ce95dc449c1e3b47ccc01337ee
#
_entry.id   6339f5ce95dc449c1e3b47ccc01337ee
#
_cell.length_a   1.000
_cell.length_b   1.000
_cell.length_c   1.000
_cell.angle_alpha   90.00
_cell.angle_beta   90.00
_cell.angle_gamma   90.00
#
_symmetry.space_group_name_H-M   'P 1'
#
loop_
_entity.id
_entity.type
_entity.pdbx_description
1 polymer ?
#
loop_
_entity_poly.entity_id
_entity_poly.type
_entity_poly.pdbx_seq_one_letter_code
_entity_poly.pdbx_strand_id
1 'polypeptide(L)'
;DYIDGLSPAISIDQKTTSKNPRSTVGTVTEIYDYLRLLWARVGVPHCPKCGREIRRQTVDQIIDQIMALPEGTRIQIMAPVVRGRKGEHAKVLEDARRSGFVRARVDGNLYELSENISLEKNLKHHIDIVVDRLIVRPDITGRLTDSVETASNLTGGLVTVNLLREEQDITFSQNYACEDCGISIEELTPRLFSFNSPFGACPTCTGLGVQLKADPALIVPDESKSILDGAITATGWAS
;
A
#
# COMPACT_ATOMS: atom_id res chain seq x y z
N ASP A 1 -20.69 -26.81 -50.99
CA ASP A 1 -21.25 -28.07 -50.54
C ASP A 1 -22.30 -27.79 -49.46
N TYR A 2 -23.51 -28.26 -49.68
CA TYR A 2 -24.60 -28.05 -48.72
C TYR A 2 -24.93 -29.40 -48.07
N ILE A 3 -25.01 -29.41 -46.74
CA ILE A 3 -25.37 -30.61 -45.98
C ILE A 3 -26.75 -30.35 -45.35
N ASP A 4 -27.75 -31.14 -45.74
CA ASP A 4 -29.10 -31.04 -45.20
C ASP A 4 -29.42 -32.27 -44.32
N GLY A 5 -30.32 -32.08 -43.35
CA GLY A 5 -30.81 -33.20 -42.53
C GLY A 5 -30.00 -33.50 -41.27
N LEU A 6 -29.02 -32.65 -40.89
CA LEU A 6 -28.34 -32.81 -39.60
C LEU A 6 -29.26 -32.37 -38.44
N SER A 7 -29.29 -33.20 -37.38
CA SER A 7 -29.91 -32.81 -36.12
C SER A 7 -29.19 -31.60 -35.54
N PRO A 8 -29.91 -30.75 -34.76
CA PRO A 8 -29.25 -29.64 -34.05
C PRO A 8 -28.03 -30.12 -33.26
N ALA A 9 -26.85 -29.60 -33.62
CA ALA A 9 -25.63 -29.94 -32.93
C ALA A 9 -25.29 -28.86 -31.88
N ILE A 10 -24.96 -29.26 -30.67
CA ILE A 10 -24.44 -28.37 -29.63
C ILE A 10 -22.93 -28.50 -29.68
N SER A 11 -22.25 -27.44 -30.08
CA SER A 11 -20.79 -27.33 -29.91
C SER A 11 -20.47 -26.83 -28.52
N ILE A 12 -19.67 -27.57 -27.77
CA ILE A 12 -19.13 -27.14 -26.50
C ILE A 12 -17.67 -26.80 -26.73
N ASP A 13 -17.38 -25.52 -26.89
CA ASP A 13 -16.02 -25.05 -27.00
C ASP A 13 -15.37 -24.95 -25.62
N GLN A 14 -14.11 -25.29 -25.53
CA GLN A 14 -13.31 -24.94 -24.37
C GLN A 14 -13.26 -23.42 -24.27
N LYS A 15 -13.44 -22.90 -23.04
CA LYS A 15 -13.34 -21.47 -22.77
C LYS A 15 -11.98 -20.98 -23.26
N THR A 16 -12.00 -20.15 -24.30
CA THR A 16 -10.78 -19.52 -24.83
C THR A 16 -10.14 -18.70 -23.74
N THR A 17 -8.81 -18.72 -23.67
CA THR A 17 -8.06 -17.92 -22.70
C THR A 17 -8.47 -16.45 -22.80
N SER A 18 -8.94 -15.89 -21.71
CA SER A 18 -9.29 -14.47 -21.65
C SER A 18 -8.04 -13.63 -21.92
N LYS A 19 -8.14 -12.63 -22.80
CA LYS A 19 -7.08 -11.64 -23.01
C LYS A 19 -6.90 -10.69 -21.80
N ASN A 20 -7.74 -10.82 -20.77
CA ASN A 20 -7.61 -10.03 -19.56
C ASN A 20 -6.47 -10.60 -18.69
N PRO A 21 -5.38 -9.86 -18.47
CA PRO A 21 -4.22 -10.34 -17.70
C PRO A 21 -4.56 -10.67 -16.23
N ARG A 22 -5.69 -10.20 -15.72
CA ARG A 22 -6.19 -10.55 -14.38
C ARG A 22 -6.97 -11.85 -14.34
N SER A 23 -7.32 -12.42 -15.50
CA SER A 23 -8.03 -13.68 -15.61
C SER A 23 -7.03 -14.81 -15.82
N THR A 24 -6.53 -15.37 -14.74
CA THR A 24 -5.65 -16.55 -14.74
C THR A 24 -6.46 -17.81 -14.48
N VAL A 25 -5.90 -18.99 -14.78
CA VAL A 25 -6.53 -20.28 -14.46
C VAL A 25 -6.90 -20.32 -12.96
N GLY A 26 -5.99 -19.89 -12.09
CA GLY A 26 -6.23 -19.87 -10.65
C GLY A 26 -7.41 -19.00 -10.21
N THR A 27 -7.63 -17.84 -10.88
CA THR A 27 -8.76 -16.95 -10.55
C THR A 27 -10.07 -17.42 -11.16
N VAL A 28 -10.05 -18.05 -12.33
CA VAL A 28 -11.26 -18.56 -12.99
C VAL A 28 -11.78 -19.84 -12.34
N THR A 29 -10.88 -20.66 -11.79
CA THR A 29 -11.22 -21.89 -11.06
C THR A 29 -11.42 -21.68 -9.57
N GLU A 30 -11.30 -20.44 -9.07
CA GLU A 30 -11.37 -20.07 -7.66
C GLU A 30 -10.25 -20.67 -6.77
N ILE A 31 -9.34 -21.49 -7.34
CA ILE A 31 -8.20 -22.07 -6.61
C ILE A 31 -7.37 -20.99 -5.94
N TYR A 32 -7.22 -19.84 -6.60
CA TYR A 32 -6.45 -18.72 -6.05
C TYR A 32 -7.06 -18.15 -4.77
N ASP A 33 -8.38 -18.21 -4.61
CA ASP A 33 -9.07 -17.74 -3.42
C ASP A 33 -8.76 -18.62 -2.21
N TYR A 34 -8.65 -19.93 -2.41
CA TYR A 34 -8.20 -20.86 -1.36
C TYR A 34 -6.72 -20.67 -1.06
N LEU A 35 -5.86 -20.48 -2.07
CA LEU A 35 -4.43 -20.27 -1.86
C LEU A 35 -4.14 -18.99 -1.06
N ARG A 36 -4.78 -17.87 -1.39
CA ARG A 36 -4.56 -16.62 -0.64
C ARG A 36 -5.06 -16.71 0.81
N LEU A 37 -6.13 -17.48 1.06
CA LEU A 37 -6.60 -17.75 2.40
C LEU A 37 -5.59 -18.64 3.16
N LEU A 38 -5.10 -19.70 2.51
CA LEU A 38 -4.07 -20.59 3.06
C LEU A 38 -2.82 -19.79 3.45
N TRP A 39 -2.26 -18.99 2.53
CA TRP A 39 -1.07 -18.19 2.81
C TRP A 39 -1.28 -17.17 3.92
N ALA A 40 -2.46 -16.54 3.98
CA ALA A 40 -2.77 -15.60 5.05
C ALA A 40 -2.89 -16.26 6.44
N ARG A 41 -3.26 -17.54 6.50
CA ARG A 41 -3.52 -18.24 7.77
C ARG A 41 -2.35 -19.06 8.28
N VAL A 42 -1.62 -19.73 7.39
CA VAL A 42 -0.54 -20.65 7.75
C VAL A 42 0.78 -20.34 7.05
N GLY A 43 0.81 -19.35 6.17
CA GLY A 43 2.03 -18.92 5.50
C GLY A 43 3.04 -18.32 6.47
N VAL A 44 4.30 -18.69 6.29
CA VAL A 44 5.43 -18.12 7.00
C VAL A 44 6.07 -17.04 6.13
N PRO A 45 5.99 -15.75 6.50
CA PRO A 45 6.54 -14.69 5.69
C PRO A 45 8.07 -14.68 5.73
N HIS A 46 8.67 -14.43 4.59
CA HIS A 46 10.12 -14.27 4.46
C HIS A 46 10.46 -12.90 3.90
N CYS A 47 11.57 -12.33 4.35
CA CYS A 47 12.05 -11.05 3.90
C CYS A 47 12.43 -11.09 2.41
N PRO A 48 11.87 -10.20 1.56
CA PRO A 48 12.19 -10.19 0.14
C PRO A 48 13.63 -9.77 -0.17
N LYS A 49 14.36 -9.16 0.79
CA LYS A 49 15.76 -8.76 0.62
C LYS A 49 16.74 -9.85 1.04
N CYS A 50 16.57 -10.41 2.23
CA CYS A 50 17.54 -11.37 2.80
C CYS A 50 17.03 -12.81 2.87
N GLY A 51 15.77 -13.08 2.53
CA GLY A 51 15.18 -14.42 2.58
C GLY A 51 14.90 -14.96 4.00
N ARG A 52 15.27 -14.22 5.05
CA ARG A 52 15.07 -14.64 6.43
C ARG A 52 13.57 -14.62 6.79
N GLU A 53 13.17 -15.55 7.66
CA GLU A 53 11.82 -15.56 8.22
C GLU A 53 11.53 -14.24 8.95
N ILE A 54 10.35 -13.67 8.68
CA ILE A 54 9.90 -12.45 9.32
C ILE A 54 9.08 -12.82 10.56
N ARG A 55 9.51 -12.29 11.71
CA ARG A 55 8.87 -12.52 12.99
C ARG A 55 8.25 -11.24 13.53
N ARG A 56 7.44 -11.38 14.57
CA ARG A 56 6.92 -10.24 15.32
C ARG A 56 8.08 -9.51 16.00
N GLN A 57 8.10 -8.20 15.87
CA GLN A 57 9.01 -7.38 16.67
C GLN A 57 8.41 -7.09 18.03
N THR A 58 9.23 -7.21 19.07
CA THR A 58 8.85 -6.73 20.41
C THR A 58 9.03 -5.20 20.48
N VAL A 59 8.39 -4.58 21.45
CA VAL A 59 8.58 -3.13 21.71
C VAL A 59 10.06 -2.83 21.96
N ASP A 60 10.76 -3.68 22.73
CA ASP A 60 12.18 -3.50 23.02
C ASP A 60 13.04 -3.49 21.76
N GLN A 61 12.78 -4.41 20.82
CA GLN A 61 13.50 -4.46 19.54
C GLN A 61 13.24 -3.20 18.68
N ILE A 62 12.04 -2.66 18.71
CA ILE A 62 11.72 -1.39 18.03
C ILE A 62 12.50 -0.25 18.67
N ILE A 63 12.54 -0.20 20.01
CA ILE A 63 13.27 0.81 20.77
C ILE A 63 14.76 0.73 20.46
N ASP A 64 15.34 -0.47 20.50
CA ASP A 64 16.77 -0.68 20.20
C ASP A 64 17.14 -0.18 18.81
N GLN A 65 16.28 -0.43 17.80
CA GLN A 65 16.51 0.06 16.44
C GLN A 65 16.38 1.60 16.34
N ILE A 66 15.47 2.22 17.07
CA ILE A 66 15.33 3.68 17.12
C ILE A 66 16.55 4.29 17.84
N MET A 67 16.97 3.68 18.95
CA MET A 67 18.11 4.15 19.71
C MET A 67 19.47 3.93 19.00
N ALA A 68 19.53 3.04 18.01
CA ALA A 68 20.69 2.87 17.14
C ALA A 68 20.86 4.00 16.11
N LEU A 69 19.87 4.89 15.93
CA LEU A 69 19.99 6.08 15.11
C LEU A 69 21.04 7.04 15.70
N PRO A 70 21.70 7.88 14.88
CA PRO A 70 22.69 8.84 15.37
C PRO A 70 22.13 9.74 16.47
N GLU A 71 22.92 9.97 17.51
CA GLU A 71 22.56 10.89 18.59
C GLU A 71 22.27 12.29 18.03
N GLY A 72 21.23 12.95 18.56
CA GLY A 72 20.77 14.24 18.07
C GLY A 72 19.77 14.16 16.90
N THR A 73 19.49 12.96 16.38
CA THR A 73 18.45 12.78 15.35
C THR A 73 17.08 13.20 15.91
N ARG A 74 16.40 14.08 15.17
CA ARG A 74 15.04 14.51 15.52
C ARG A 74 14.04 13.58 14.90
N ILE A 75 13.25 12.92 15.74
CA ILE A 75 12.26 11.93 15.34
C ILE A 75 10.85 12.34 15.78
N GLN A 76 9.88 11.87 15.05
CA GLN A 76 8.46 12.00 15.38
C GLN A 76 7.84 10.60 15.40
N ILE A 77 7.31 10.20 16.54
CA ILE A 77 6.60 8.92 16.70
C ILE A 77 5.16 9.13 16.28
N MET A 78 4.66 8.32 15.38
CA MET A 78 3.33 8.44 14.80
C MET A 78 2.60 7.10 14.78
N ALA A 79 1.29 7.18 14.91
CA ALA A 79 0.37 6.06 14.80
C ALA A 79 -0.39 6.13 13.47
N PRO A 80 -0.12 5.25 12.48
CA PRO A 80 -0.80 5.23 11.19
C PRO A 80 -2.21 4.63 11.30
N VAL A 81 -3.19 5.44 11.70
CA VAL A 81 -4.58 4.99 11.97
C VAL A 81 -5.43 4.81 10.72
N VAL A 82 -5.13 5.53 9.64
CA VAL A 82 -5.78 5.39 8.33
C VAL A 82 -4.74 5.24 7.24
N ARG A 83 -4.83 4.17 6.46
CA ARG A 83 -3.88 3.88 5.39
C ARG A 83 -4.61 3.58 4.08
N GLY A 84 -4.61 4.55 3.16
CA GLY A 84 -5.16 4.43 1.82
C GLY A 84 -6.66 4.10 1.79
N ARG A 85 -7.43 4.62 2.75
CA ARG A 85 -8.88 4.39 2.88
C ARG A 85 -9.66 5.61 2.41
N LYS A 86 -10.74 5.39 1.67
CA LYS A 86 -11.69 6.43 1.31
C LYS A 86 -12.56 6.82 2.50
N GLY A 87 -12.91 8.09 2.58
CA GLY A 87 -13.82 8.61 3.62
C GLY A 87 -13.35 9.95 4.18
N GLU A 88 -14.24 10.63 4.85
CA GLU A 88 -13.96 11.92 5.52
C GLU A 88 -13.17 11.74 6.84
N HIS A 89 -13.18 10.54 7.40
CA HIS A 89 -12.48 10.14 8.63
C HIS A 89 -12.67 11.10 9.84
N ALA A 90 -13.72 11.92 9.83
CA ALA A 90 -13.99 12.91 10.85
C ALA A 90 -14.02 12.31 12.28
N LYS A 91 -14.61 11.10 12.42
CA LYS A 91 -14.66 10.40 13.70
C LYS A 91 -13.25 10.03 14.21
N VAL A 92 -12.36 9.58 13.33
CA VAL A 92 -10.98 9.20 13.71
C VAL A 92 -10.22 10.42 14.23
N LEU A 93 -10.34 11.56 13.56
CA LEU A 93 -9.71 12.83 13.98
C LEU A 93 -10.30 13.34 15.27
N GLU A 94 -11.61 13.24 15.44
CA GLU A 94 -12.29 13.65 16.67
C GLU A 94 -11.93 12.75 17.86
N ASP A 95 -11.88 11.43 17.68
CA ASP A 95 -11.47 10.49 18.72
C ASP A 95 -10.01 10.74 19.15
N ALA A 96 -9.12 11.02 18.19
CA ALA A 96 -7.74 11.41 18.48
C ALA A 96 -7.66 12.71 19.29
N ARG A 97 -8.46 13.73 18.90
CA ARG A 97 -8.54 15.01 19.65
C ARG A 97 -9.03 14.80 21.08
N ARG A 98 -10.08 14.00 21.28
CA ARG A 98 -10.60 13.66 22.60
C ARG A 98 -9.63 12.89 23.47
N SER A 99 -8.77 12.07 22.85
CA SER A 99 -7.71 11.35 23.53
C SER A 99 -6.51 12.23 23.90
N GLY A 100 -6.56 13.54 23.59
CA GLY A 100 -5.54 14.50 23.97
C GLY A 100 -4.38 14.67 22.99
N PHE A 101 -4.45 14.03 21.81
CA PHE A 101 -3.46 14.29 20.77
C PHE A 101 -3.66 15.69 20.15
N VAL A 102 -2.54 16.32 19.80
CA VAL A 102 -2.54 17.72 19.33
C VAL A 102 -2.42 17.79 17.81
N ARG A 103 -1.71 16.83 17.18
CA ARG A 103 -1.38 16.90 15.77
C ARG A 103 -1.64 15.59 15.05
N ALA A 104 -1.98 15.70 13.77
CA ALA A 104 -2.03 14.59 12.83
C ALA A 104 -1.32 14.98 11.53
N ARG A 105 -0.70 13.99 10.88
CA ARG A 105 -0.23 14.12 9.51
C ARG A 105 -1.30 13.50 8.61
N VAL A 106 -1.84 14.30 7.69
CA VAL A 106 -2.86 13.86 6.73
C VAL A 106 -2.32 14.05 5.33
N ASP A 107 -2.24 12.98 4.57
CA ASP A 107 -1.73 12.96 3.18
C ASP A 107 -0.36 13.66 3.05
N GLY A 108 0.51 13.43 4.04
CA GLY A 108 1.85 14.01 4.11
C GLY A 108 1.93 15.40 4.76
N ASN A 109 0.81 16.11 4.94
CA ASN A 109 0.78 17.43 5.54
C ASN A 109 0.44 17.37 7.04
N LEU A 110 1.12 18.20 7.84
CA LEU A 110 0.90 18.27 9.27
C LEU A 110 -0.20 19.28 9.60
N TYR A 111 -1.18 18.85 10.39
CA TYR A 111 -2.31 19.65 10.84
C TYR A 111 -2.38 19.64 12.38
N GLU A 112 -2.90 20.71 12.97
CA GLU A 112 -3.34 20.70 14.35
C GLU A 112 -4.75 20.13 14.46
N LEU A 113 -4.98 19.20 15.38
CA LEU A 113 -6.31 18.59 15.57
C LEU A 113 -7.36 19.58 16.12
N SER A 114 -6.93 20.76 16.57
CA SER A 114 -7.82 21.88 16.91
C SER A 114 -8.44 22.55 15.68
N GLU A 115 -7.81 22.39 14.51
CA GLU A 115 -8.29 22.92 13.24
C GLU A 115 -9.41 22.06 12.66
N ASN A 116 -10.21 22.66 11.78
CA ASN A 116 -11.24 21.93 11.04
C ASN A 116 -10.60 21.24 9.81
N ILE A 117 -10.31 19.95 9.93
CA ILE A 117 -9.72 19.13 8.86
C ILE A 117 -10.86 18.51 8.07
N SER A 118 -11.11 19.04 6.87
CA SER A 118 -12.12 18.51 5.95
C SER A 118 -11.46 17.65 4.86
N LEU A 119 -11.87 16.40 4.77
CA LEU A 119 -11.33 15.44 3.80
C LEU A 119 -12.41 15.02 2.79
N GLU A 120 -11.98 14.74 1.55
CA GLU A 120 -12.88 14.34 0.49
C GLU A 120 -13.29 12.86 0.62
N LYS A 121 -14.58 12.60 0.73
CA LYS A 121 -15.16 11.26 0.93
C LYS A 121 -14.72 10.23 -0.14
N ASN A 122 -14.50 10.67 -1.37
CA ASN A 122 -14.21 9.79 -2.49
C ASN A 122 -12.72 9.54 -2.73
N LEU A 123 -11.85 10.30 -2.09
CA LEU A 123 -10.40 10.15 -2.16
C LEU A 123 -9.89 9.18 -1.09
N LYS A 124 -8.73 8.58 -1.36
CA LYS A 124 -8.01 7.75 -0.39
C LYS A 124 -7.11 8.65 0.44
N HIS A 125 -7.21 8.52 1.75
CA HIS A 125 -6.43 9.30 2.69
C HIS A 125 -5.51 8.42 3.52
N HIS A 126 -4.41 9.03 3.97
CA HIS A 126 -3.49 8.49 4.96
C HIS A 126 -3.51 9.43 6.17
N ILE A 127 -3.73 8.89 7.36
CA ILE A 127 -3.76 9.69 8.59
C ILE A 127 -2.87 9.02 9.62
N ASP A 128 -1.86 9.75 10.06
CA ASP A 128 -0.97 9.36 11.13
C ASP A 128 -1.14 10.33 12.31
N ILE A 129 -1.50 9.80 13.47
CA ILE A 129 -1.58 10.62 14.70
C ILE A 129 -0.18 10.79 15.25
N VAL A 130 0.23 12.02 15.48
CA VAL A 130 1.52 12.33 16.10
C VAL A 130 1.42 12.08 17.59
N VAL A 131 2.14 11.06 18.05
CA VAL A 131 2.16 10.68 19.47
C VAL A 131 3.18 11.50 20.22
N ASP A 132 4.42 11.58 19.71
CA ASP A 132 5.48 12.33 20.38
C ASP A 132 6.54 12.86 19.40
N ARG A 133 7.33 13.84 19.84
CA ARG A 133 8.51 14.36 19.14
C ARG A 133 9.70 14.29 20.08
N LEU A 134 10.72 13.57 19.66
CA LEU A 134 11.89 13.27 20.48
C LEU A 134 13.18 13.61 19.73
N ILE A 135 14.23 13.76 20.51
CA ILE A 135 15.60 13.81 19.99
C ILE A 135 16.31 12.59 20.55
N VAL A 136 16.90 11.77 19.68
CA VAL A 136 17.63 10.56 20.07
C VAL A 136 18.77 10.93 21.02
N ARG A 137 18.67 10.46 22.27
CA ARG A 137 19.66 10.61 23.35
C ARG A 137 19.57 9.40 24.27
N PRO A 138 20.62 9.08 25.05
CA PRO A 138 20.61 7.92 25.95
C PRO A 138 19.50 7.96 27.03
N ASP A 139 19.04 9.14 27.41
CA ASP A 139 18.09 9.37 28.52
C ASP A 139 16.63 9.27 28.11
N ILE A 140 16.31 9.11 26.82
CA ILE A 140 14.91 9.15 26.36
C ILE A 140 14.20 7.78 26.36
N THR A 141 14.90 6.70 26.69
CA THR A 141 14.40 5.32 26.52
C THR A 141 13.02 5.12 27.14
N GLY A 142 12.78 5.54 28.36
CA GLY A 142 11.48 5.40 29.03
C GLY A 142 10.36 6.14 28.29
N ARG A 143 10.58 7.40 27.92
CA ARG A 143 9.60 8.20 27.17
C ARG A 143 9.37 7.65 25.76
N LEU A 144 10.42 7.13 25.12
CA LEU A 144 10.32 6.48 23.82
C LEU A 144 9.47 5.21 23.92
N THR A 145 9.66 4.40 24.97
CA THR A 145 8.85 3.21 25.23
C THR A 145 7.37 3.56 25.35
N ASP A 146 7.01 4.53 26.20
CA ASP A 146 5.63 4.98 26.36
C ASP A 146 5.01 5.46 25.05
N SER A 147 5.80 6.17 24.24
CA SER A 147 5.33 6.70 22.95
C SER A 147 5.12 5.58 21.91
N VAL A 148 6.03 4.60 21.85
CA VAL A 148 5.94 3.45 20.94
C VAL A 148 4.75 2.56 21.34
N GLU A 149 4.57 2.28 22.62
CA GLU A 149 3.41 1.52 23.12
C GLU A 149 2.09 2.24 22.82
N THR A 150 2.03 3.54 23.04
CA THR A 150 0.85 4.36 22.73
C THR A 150 0.52 4.29 21.23
N ALA A 151 1.51 4.50 20.35
CA ALA A 151 1.32 4.41 18.91
C ALA A 151 0.87 3.01 18.47
N SER A 152 1.49 1.98 19.04
CA SER A 152 1.18 0.59 18.76
C SER A 152 -0.25 0.21 19.18
N ASN A 153 -0.68 0.64 20.36
CA ASN A 153 -2.04 0.40 20.86
C ASN A 153 -3.12 1.07 19.98
N LEU A 154 -2.85 2.27 19.46
CA LEU A 154 -3.78 2.98 18.57
C LEU A 154 -3.97 2.27 17.24
N THR A 155 -3.00 1.51 16.78
CA THR A 155 -2.94 0.94 15.42
C THR A 155 -3.06 -0.58 15.38
N GLY A 156 -3.00 -1.23 16.54
CA GLY A 156 -2.92 -2.69 16.65
C GLY A 156 -1.54 -3.25 16.26
N GLY A 157 -0.47 -2.49 16.53
CA GLY A 157 0.90 -2.98 16.40
C GLY A 157 1.77 -2.27 15.35
N LEU A 158 1.28 -1.22 14.70
CA LEU A 158 2.06 -0.42 13.74
C LEU A 158 2.56 0.88 14.39
N VAL A 159 3.81 1.21 14.14
CA VAL A 159 4.44 2.47 14.57
C VAL A 159 5.22 3.06 13.41
N THR A 160 5.03 4.33 13.12
CA THR A 160 5.83 5.05 12.12
C THR A 160 6.73 6.05 12.83
N VAL A 161 8.01 6.00 12.52
CA VAL A 161 9.01 6.97 13.00
C VAL A 161 9.43 7.82 11.81
N ASN A 162 9.11 9.09 11.85
CA ASN A 162 9.53 10.04 10.84
C ASN A 162 10.82 10.73 11.26
N LEU A 163 11.83 10.68 10.39
CA LEU A 163 13.09 11.41 10.52
C LEU A 163 12.90 12.82 9.99
N LEU A 164 12.76 13.81 10.88
CA LEU A 164 12.33 15.17 10.52
C LEU A 164 13.29 15.91 9.59
N ARG A 165 14.55 15.55 9.51
CA ARG A 165 15.53 16.20 8.61
C ARG A 165 15.58 15.57 7.23
N GLU A 166 15.47 14.22 7.18
CA GLU A 166 15.55 13.43 5.97
C GLU A 166 14.18 13.27 5.30
N GLU A 167 13.11 13.70 5.97
CA GLU A 167 11.71 13.49 5.56
C GLU A 167 11.40 12.03 5.25
N GLN A 168 12.12 11.11 5.94
CA GLN A 168 12.00 9.68 5.74
C GLN A 168 11.17 9.04 6.84
N ASP A 169 10.28 8.13 6.44
CA ASP A 169 9.49 7.31 7.35
C ASP A 169 10.11 5.92 7.50
N ILE A 170 10.26 5.47 8.75
CA ILE A 170 10.58 4.10 9.11
C ILE A 170 9.36 3.52 9.78
N THR A 171 8.77 2.47 9.20
CA THR A 171 7.60 1.81 9.78
C THR A 171 8.01 0.52 10.48
N PHE A 172 7.59 0.37 11.72
CA PHE A 172 7.77 -0.82 12.55
C PHE A 172 6.43 -1.53 12.72
N SER A 173 6.47 -2.86 12.80
CA SER A 173 5.29 -3.68 13.05
C SER A 173 5.59 -4.71 14.14
N GLN A 174 4.80 -4.70 15.19
CA GLN A 174 4.85 -5.76 16.21
C GLN A 174 4.36 -7.11 15.68
N ASN A 175 3.71 -7.12 14.52
CA ASN A 175 3.16 -8.33 13.95
C ASN A 175 4.17 -9.07 13.06
N TYR A 176 4.81 -8.36 12.11
CA TYR A 176 5.74 -8.99 11.15
C TYR A 176 6.82 -8.01 10.72
N ALA A 177 8.07 -8.23 11.13
CA ALA A 177 9.19 -7.40 10.71
C ALA A 177 10.48 -8.22 10.52
N CYS A 178 11.34 -7.78 9.61
CA CYS A 178 12.68 -8.31 9.43
C CYS A 178 13.67 -7.49 10.24
N GLU A 179 14.31 -8.09 11.23
CA GLU A 179 15.26 -7.43 12.14
C GLU A 179 16.47 -6.85 11.40
N ASP A 180 16.99 -7.58 10.38
CA ASP A 180 18.20 -7.16 9.67
C ASP A 180 17.97 -6.08 8.61
N CYS A 181 16.82 -6.15 7.93
CA CYS A 181 16.55 -5.30 6.77
C CYS A 181 15.62 -4.12 7.09
N GLY A 182 15.06 -4.06 8.30
CA GLY A 182 14.12 -3.03 8.72
C GLY A 182 12.80 -3.04 7.93
N ILE A 183 12.49 -4.13 7.23
CA ILE A 183 11.24 -4.25 6.47
C ILE A 183 10.16 -4.72 7.41
N SER A 184 9.10 -3.92 7.53
CA SER A 184 7.85 -4.33 8.19
C SER A 184 6.80 -4.72 7.16
N ILE A 185 6.15 -5.85 7.40
CA ILE A 185 4.98 -6.31 6.62
C ILE A 185 3.75 -6.08 7.48
N GLU A 186 2.72 -5.55 6.86
CA GLU A 186 1.40 -5.43 7.50
C GLU A 186 0.86 -6.83 7.83
N GLU A 187 -0.21 -6.87 8.60
CA GLU A 187 -0.90 -8.12 8.91
C GLU A 187 -1.15 -8.94 7.65
N LEU A 188 -0.79 -10.23 7.69
CA LEU A 188 -1.00 -11.16 6.58
C LEU A 188 -2.51 -11.40 6.37
N THR A 189 -3.12 -10.58 5.55
CA THR A 189 -4.52 -10.73 5.16
C THR A 189 -4.64 -11.31 3.75
N PRO A 190 -5.75 -11.99 3.39
CA PRO A 190 -5.95 -12.47 2.03
C PRO A 190 -5.87 -11.39 0.95
N ARG A 191 -6.09 -10.10 1.31
CA ARG A 191 -5.97 -8.96 0.38
C ARG A 191 -4.51 -8.70 -0.03
N LEU A 192 -3.55 -8.96 0.86
CA LEU A 192 -2.13 -8.78 0.59
C LEU A 192 -1.64 -9.71 -0.54
N PHE A 193 -2.25 -10.88 -0.65
CA PHE A 193 -1.92 -11.87 -1.69
C PHE A 193 -2.72 -11.68 -2.99
N SER A 194 -3.60 -10.68 -3.07
CA SER A 194 -4.41 -10.43 -4.25
C SER A 194 -3.78 -9.37 -5.15
N PHE A 195 -3.30 -9.76 -6.32
CA PHE A 195 -2.80 -8.82 -7.34
C PHE A 195 -3.90 -7.91 -7.92
N ASN A 196 -5.16 -8.18 -7.63
CA ASN A 196 -6.30 -7.35 -8.00
C ASN A 196 -6.75 -6.41 -6.87
N SER A 197 -6.06 -6.43 -5.73
CA SER A 197 -6.29 -5.53 -4.60
C SER A 197 -5.19 -4.44 -4.56
N PRO A 198 -5.50 -3.20 -4.23
CA PRO A 198 -4.50 -2.14 -4.06
C PRO A 198 -3.39 -2.48 -3.04
N PHE A 199 -3.69 -3.38 -2.10
CA PHE A 199 -2.74 -3.81 -1.04
C PHE A 199 -1.74 -4.86 -1.52
N GLY A 200 -2.11 -5.71 -2.50
CA GLY A 200 -1.25 -6.78 -3.01
C GLY A 200 -0.83 -6.59 -4.46
N ALA A 201 -1.39 -5.60 -5.15
CA ALA A 201 -1.04 -5.33 -6.53
C ALA A 201 0.34 -4.68 -6.64
N CYS A 202 1.09 -5.04 -7.66
CA CYS A 202 2.33 -4.36 -8.00
C CYS A 202 2.06 -2.85 -8.21
N PRO A 203 2.78 -1.94 -7.51
CA PRO A 203 2.55 -0.49 -7.63
C PRO A 203 2.82 0.04 -9.05
N THR A 204 3.66 -0.65 -9.82
CA THR A 204 4.04 -0.23 -11.17
C THR A 204 2.99 -0.58 -12.22
N CYS A 205 2.41 -1.80 -12.17
CA CYS A 205 1.45 -2.26 -13.18
C CYS A 205 0.02 -2.44 -12.64
N THR A 206 -0.21 -2.15 -11.37
CA THR A 206 -1.51 -2.31 -10.69
C THR A 206 -2.16 -3.70 -10.88
N GLY A 207 -1.32 -4.73 -10.94
CA GLY A 207 -1.75 -6.13 -11.12
C GLY A 207 -2.01 -6.54 -12.58
N LEU A 208 -1.64 -5.72 -13.56
CA LEU A 208 -1.82 -6.03 -14.98
C LEU A 208 -0.65 -6.83 -15.58
N GLY A 209 0.51 -6.84 -14.92
CA GLY A 209 1.73 -7.49 -15.43
C GLY A 209 2.43 -6.72 -16.55
N VAL A 210 1.75 -5.76 -17.16
CA VAL A 210 2.23 -4.90 -18.25
C VAL A 210 1.90 -3.45 -17.98
N GLN A 211 2.69 -2.55 -18.51
CA GLN A 211 2.38 -1.11 -18.57
C GLN A 211 2.05 -0.74 -20.02
N LEU A 212 0.90 -0.11 -20.20
CA LEU A 212 0.58 0.55 -21.47
C LEU A 212 1.14 1.97 -21.40
N LYS A 213 2.06 2.27 -22.32
CA LYS A 213 2.60 3.61 -22.52
C LYS A 213 2.19 4.10 -23.89
N ALA A 214 1.76 5.34 -23.98
CA ALA A 214 1.59 6.00 -25.27
C ALA A 214 2.99 6.20 -25.89
N ASP A 215 3.19 5.69 -27.08
CA ASP A 215 4.41 5.92 -27.86
C ASP A 215 4.15 7.09 -28.82
N PRO A 216 4.83 8.24 -28.64
CA PRO A 216 4.66 9.39 -29.52
C PRO A 216 4.91 9.04 -30.99
N ALA A 217 5.87 8.16 -31.28
CA ALA A 217 6.20 7.75 -32.65
C ALA A 217 5.07 6.93 -33.31
N LEU A 218 4.26 6.23 -32.53
CA LEU A 218 3.08 5.53 -33.05
C LEU A 218 1.87 6.47 -33.19
N ILE A 219 1.84 7.56 -32.44
CA ILE A 219 0.77 8.56 -32.52
C ILE A 219 1.03 9.51 -33.70
N VAL A 220 2.27 9.96 -33.87
CA VAL A 220 2.73 10.87 -34.90
C VAL A 220 3.90 10.21 -35.64
N PRO A 221 3.62 9.26 -36.56
CA PRO A 221 4.69 8.54 -37.28
C PRO A 221 5.42 9.40 -38.31
N ASP A 222 4.85 10.53 -38.70
CA ASP A 222 5.42 11.46 -39.66
C ASP A 222 5.27 12.90 -39.17
N GLU A 223 6.33 13.41 -38.55
CA GLU A 223 6.40 14.78 -38.01
C GLU A 223 6.43 15.88 -39.11
N SER A 224 6.62 15.51 -40.37
CA SER A 224 6.59 16.46 -41.48
C SER A 224 5.20 16.87 -41.90
N LYS A 225 4.17 16.12 -41.49
CA LYS A 225 2.78 16.40 -41.80
C LYS A 225 2.13 17.34 -40.79
N SER A 226 1.24 18.17 -41.26
CA SER A 226 0.38 18.94 -40.36
C SER A 226 -0.70 18.04 -39.73
N ILE A 227 -1.33 18.48 -38.65
CA ILE A 227 -2.46 17.76 -38.02
C ILE A 227 -3.61 17.57 -38.99
N LEU A 228 -3.87 18.59 -39.84
CA LEU A 228 -4.92 18.53 -40.86
C LEU A 228 -4.56 17.57 -42.00
N ASP A 229 -3.29 17.35 -42.28
CA ASP A 229 -2.83 16.38 -43.29
C ASP A 229 -2.65 14.97 -42.73
N GLY A 230 -3.15 14.72 -41.54
CA GLY A 230 -3.18 13.37 -40.93
C GLY A 230 -1.86 12.99 -40.25
N ALA A 231 -1.17 13.93 -39.61
CA ALA A 231 0.01 13.63 -38.78
C ALA A 231 -0.34 12.66 -37.62
N ILE A 232 -1.56 12.75 -37.05
CA ILE A 232 -2.00 11.92 -35.96
C ILE A 232 -2.75 10.70 -36.51
N THR A 233 -2.20 9.50 -36.24
CA THR A 233 -2.79 8.23 -36.70
C THR A 233 -3.55 7.48 -35.60
N ALA A 234 -3.66 8.06 -34.39
CA ALA A 234 -4.37 7.44 -33.28
C ALA A 234 -5.88 7.30 -33.61
N THR A 235 -6.45 6.13 -33.32
CA THR A 235 -7.89 5.83 -33.50
C THR A 235 -8.74 6.82 -32.70
N GLY A 236 -9.69 7.48 -33.36
CA GLY A 236 -10.58 8.49 -32.76
C GLY A 236 -10.15 9.95 -32.98
N TRP A 237 -9.01 10.17 -33.64
CA TRP A 237 -8.53 11.50 -34.06
C TRP A 237 -8.67 11.75 -35.57
N ALA A 238 -9.41 10.91 -36.27
CA ALA A 238 -9.74 11.17 -37.65
C ALA A 238 -10.74 12.35 -37.69
N SER A 239 -10.34 13.46 -38.29
CA SER A 239 -11.16 14.61 -38.64
C SER A 239 -12.22 14.24 -39.66
#